data_c389cde167f0bd5aae7cb41e6ce22cc7
#
_entry.id   c389cde167f0bd5aae7cb41e6ce22cc7
#
_cell.length_a   1.000
_cell.length_b   1.000
_cell.length_c   1.000
_cell.angle_alpha   90.00
_cell.angle_beta   90.00
_cell.angle_gamma   90.00
#
_symmetry.space_group_name_H-M   'P 1'
#
loop_
_entity.id
_entity.type
_entity.pdbx_description
1 polymer ?
#
loop_
_entity_poly.entity_id
_entity_poly.type
_entity_poly.pdbx_seq_one_letter_code
_entity_poly.pdbx_strand_id
1 'polypeptide(L)'
;MAPSAPALHCRQIEESDTEAVASLLANGFRTHDRQFWLQAFAQLRRHATPAGLPKFGYLLESDGRVVGAVLLICSLVRDGDQDAPRCNLSSWYVDAHAGIAGAAA
;
A
#
# COMPACT_ATOMS: atom_id res chain seq x y z
N MET A 1 4.46 17.31 30.08
CA MET A 1 3.64 17.07 28.89
C MET A 1 3.89 15.66 28.39
N ALA A 2 2.84 14.89 28.24
CA ALA A 2 2.99 13.53 27.73
C ALA A 2 3.43 13.59 26.27
N PRO A 3 4.33 12.69 25.83
CA PRO A 3 4.66 12.64 24.42
C PRO A 3 3.42 12.25 23.63
N SER A 4 3.14 12.99 22.59
CA SER A 4 2.03 12.63 21.72
C SER A 4 2.39 11.38 20.95
N ALA A 5 1.38 10.54 20.68
CA ALA A 5 1.56 9.42 19.78
C ALA A 5 2.02 9.93 18.40
N PRO A 6 2.83 9.15 17.66
CA PRO A 6 3.21 9.56 16.33
C PRO A 6 1.97 9.85 15.49
N ALA A 7 2.00 10.93 14.74
CA ALA A 7 0.90 11.27 13.86
C ALA A 7 0.90 10.29 12.70
N LEU A 8 -0.13 9.44 12.61
CA LEU A 8 -0.29 8.51 11.52
C LEU A 8 -1.19 9.11 10.45
N HIS A 9 -0.77 9.01 9.22
CA HIS A 9 -1.49 9.56 8.10
C HIS A 9 -1.63 8.51 7.01
N CYS A 10 -2.87 8.21 6.64
CA CYS A 10 -3.16 7.24 5.58
C CYS A 10 -3.50 8.01 4.31
N ARG A 11 -2.83 7.66 3.21
CA ARG A 11 -3.12 8.26 1.91
C ARG A 11 -2.85 7.28 0.79
N GLN A 12 -3.32 7.61 -0.41
CA GLN A 12 -3.04 6.77 -1.58
C GLN A 12 -1.56 6.80 -1.93
N ILE A 13 -1.06 5.65 -2.40
CA ILE A 13 0.29 5.55 -2.93
C ILE A 13 0.33 6.25 -4.29
N GLU A 14 1.24 7.21 -4.42
CA GLU A 14 1.48 7.92 -5.67
C GLU A 14 2.71 7.36 -6.37
N GLU A 15 2.91 7.74 -7.63
CA GLU A 15 4.05 7.25 -8.41
C GLU A 15 5.37 7.53 -7.71
N SER A 16 5.50 8.70 -7.07
CA SER A 16 6.71 9.08 -6.36
C SER A 16 6.97 8.26 -5.10
N ASP A 17 5.98 7.50 -4.62
CA ASP A 17 6.11 6.71 -3.41
C ASP A 17 6.60 5.29 -3.68
N THR A 18 6.61 4.84 -4.94
CA THR A 18 6.81 3.42 -5.25
C THR A 18 8.14 2.88 -4.74
N GLU A 19 9.21 3.67 -4.79
CA GLU A 19 10.51 3.21 -4.31
C GLU A 19 10.54 3.05 -2.79
N ALA A 20 9.96 4.02 -2.06
CA ALA A 20 9.91 3.93 -0.60
C ALA A 20 9.05 2.75 -0.15
N VAL A 21 7.91 2.53 -0.80
CA VAL A 21 7.04 1.40 -0.48
C VAL A 21 7.71 0.08 -0.82
N ALA A 22 8.41 0.00 -1.97
CA ALA A 22 9.14 -1.21 -2.34
C ALA A 22 10.21 -1.56 -1.29
N SER A 23 10.92 -0.57 -0.79
CA SER A 23 11.92 -0.78 0.26
C SER A 23 11.29 -1.26 1.55
N LEU A 24 10.15 -0.68 1.94
CA LEU A 24 9.41 -1.11 3.12
C LEU A 24 8.97 -2.57 2.99
N LEU A 25 8.40 -2.94 1.86
CA LEU A 25 7.91 -4.30 1.64
C LEU A 25 9.05 -5.31 1.59
N ALA A 26 10.20 -4.94 1.02
CA ALA A 26 11.37 -5.81 0.98
C ALA A 26 11.91 -6.07 2.39
N ASN A 27 11.81 -5.10 3.29
CA ASN A 27 12.20 -5.29 4.68
C ASN A 27 11.21 -6.18 5.43
N GLY A 28 9.93 -6.09 5.11
CA GLY A 28 8.89 -6.87 5.78
C GLY A 28 8.77 -8.29 5.25
N PHE A 29 8.92 -8.47 3.96
CA PHE A 29 8.78 -9.77 3.30
C PHE A 29 10.14 -10.22 2.79
N ARG A 30 10.88 -10.93 3.60
CA ARG A 30 12.27 -11.29 3.29
C ARG A 30 12.43 -12.29 2.16
N THR A 31 11.32 -12.91 1.71
CA THR A 31 11.34 -13.83 0.59
C THR A 31 11.46 -13.13 -0.76
N HIS A 32 11.23 -11.84 -0.79
CA HIS A 32 11.26 -11.05 -2.02
C HIS A 32 12.08 -9.79 -1.80
N ASP A 33 12.98 -9.50 -2.75
CA ASP A 33 13.81 -8.32 -2.66
C ASP A 33 13.09 -7.07 -3.18
N ARG A 34 13.78 -5.93 -3.11
CA ARG A 34 13.23 -4.66 -3.55
C ARG A 34 12.85 -4.68 -5.03
N GLN A 35 13.65 -5.36 -5.84
CA GLN A 35 13.39 -5.45 -7.29
C GLN A 35 12.09 -6.18 -7.59
N PHE A 36 11.78 -7.22 -6.81
CA PHE A 36 10.50 -7.91 -6.94
C PHE A 36 9.33 -6.93 -6.75
N TRP A 37 9.42 -6.08 -5.73
CA TRP A 37 8.34 -5.14 -5.44
C TRP A 37 8.26 -4.02 -6.47
N LEU A 38 9.39 -3.58 -7.00
CA LEU A 38 9.39 -2.60 -8.08
C LEU A 38 8.73 -3.17 -9.34
N GLN A 39 8.95 -4.45 -9.63
CA GLN A 39 8.28 -5.12 -10.74
C GLN A 39 6.78 -5.26 -10.49
N ALA A 40 6.39 -5.52 -9.24
CA ALA A 40 4.97 -5.55 -8.88
C ALA A 40 4.30 -4.20 -9.17
N PHE A 41 4.96 -3.10 -8.81
CA PHE A 41 4.45 -1.77 -9.15
C PHE A 41 4.37 -1.54 -10.66
N ALA A 42 5.34 -2.06 -11.41
CA ALA A 42 5.31 -1.95 -12.87
C ALA A 42 4.07 -2.66 -13.44
N GLN A 43 3.71 -3.81 -12.90
CA GLN A 43 2.51 -4.53 -13.32
C GLN A 43 1.24 -3.76 -12.93
N LEU A 44 1.19 -3.22 -11.71
CA LEU A 44 0.05 -2.41 -11.29
C LEU A 44 -0.09 -1.15 -12.16
N ARG A 45 1.03 -0.58 -12.56
CA ARG A 45 1.03 0.61 -13.42
C ARG A 45 0.39 0.31 -14.77
N ARG A 46 0.59 -0.90 -15.30
CA ARG A 46 0.01 -1.32 -16.57
C ARG A 46 -1.43 -1.79 -16.45
N HIS A 47 -1.87 -2.11 -15.23
CA HIS A 47 -3.24 -2.56 -15.00
C HIS A 47 -4.21 -1.40 -15.25
N ALA A 48 -5.32 -1.69 -15.94
CA ALA A 48 -6.34 -0.69 -16.22
C ALA A 48 -7.19 -0.46 -14.97
N THR A 49 -6.78 0.50 -14.15
CA THR A 49 -7.50 0.83 -12.92
C THR A 49 -8.64 1.79 -13.25
N PRO A 50 -9.88 1.48 -12.81
CA PRO A 50 -11.00 2.39 -13.05
C PRO A 50 -10.79 3.75 -12.40
N ALA A 51 -11.33 4.80 -13.02
CA ALA A 51 -11.24 6.15 -12.49
C ALA A 51 -11.88 6.21 -11.11
N GLY A 52 -11.24 6.92 -10.20
CA GLY A 52 -11.70 7.07 -8.82
C GLY A 52 -11.24 5.98 -7.87
N LEU A 53 -10.61 4.91 -8.39
CA LEU A 53 -10.07 3.84 -7.56
C LEU A 53 -8.55 3.98 -7.42
N PRO A 54 -7.95 3.51 -6.33
CA PRO A 54 -6.51 3.66 -6.14
C PRO A 54 -5.73 2.85 -7.17
N LYS A 55 -4.71 3.48 -7.73
CA LYS A 55 -3.87 2.85 -8.76
C LYS A 55 -2.99 1.75 -8.16
N PHE A 56 -2.45 1.99 -6.99
CA PHE A 56 -1.52 1.07 -6.33
C PHE A 56 -2.04 0.57 -4.99
N GLY A 57 -2.74 1.41 -4.25
CA GLY A 57 -3.20 1.11 -2.91
C GLY A 57 -3.00 2.29 -1.99
N TYR A 58 -2.77 2.00 -0.71
CA TYR A 58 -2.65 3.02 0.32
C TYR A 58 -1.39 2.80 1.13
N LEU A 59 -0.89 3.89 1.72
CA LEU A 59 0.25 3.81 2.62
C LEU A 59 -0.05 4.55 3.93
N LEU A 60 0.69 4.18 4.95
CA LEU A 60 0.69 4.87 6.24
C LEU A 60 2.02 5.61 6.39
N GLU A 61 1.92 6.87 6.78
CA GLU A 61 3.09 7.68 7.11
C GLU A 61 3.09 7.98 8.60
N SER A 62 4.28 8.01 9.18
CA SER A 62 4.50 8.49 10.54
C SER A 62 5.64 9.49 10.47
N ASP A 63 5.35 10.76 10.77
CA ASP A 63 6.32 11.85 10.73
C ASP A 63 7.06 11.93 9.39
N GLY A 64 6.30 11.78 8.30
CA GLY A 64 6.85 11.89 6.94
C GLY A 64 7.53 10.64 6.42
N ARG A 65 7.54 9.56 7.20
CA ARG A 65 8.18 8.31 6.81
C ARG A 65 7.13 7.24 6.55
N VAL A 66 7.29 6.48 5.47
CA VAL A 66 6.36 5.39 5.15
C VAL A 66 6.62 4.23 6.10
N VAL A 67 5.59 3.85 6.86
CA VAL A 67 5.69 2.79 7.87
C VAL A 67 4.73 1.64 7.59
N GLY A 68 3.84 1.77 6.64
CA GLY A 68 2.93 0.70 6.26
C GLY A 68 2.43 0.89 4.86
N ALA A 69 1.97 -0.18 4.25
CA ALA A 69 1.41 -0.12 2.91
C ALA A 69 0.50 -1.30 2.65
N VAL A 70 -0.51 -1.07 1.82
CA VAL A 70 -1.37 -2.11 1.28
C VAL A 70 -1.44 -1.93 -0.23
N LEU A 71 -1.15 -3.00 -0.96
CA LEU A 71 -1.24 -2.99 -2.42
C LEU A 71 -2.57 -3.58 -2.83
N LEU A 72 -3.26 -2.89 -3.71
CA LEU A 72 -4.59 -3.26 -4.19
C LEU A 72 -4.61 -3.35 -5.70
N ILE A 73 -5.35 -4.34 -6.20
CA ILE A 73 -5.65 -4.46 -7.63
C ILE A 73 -7.13 -4.19 -7.78
N CYS A 74 -7.47 -3.02 -8.32
CA CYS A 74 -8.85 -2.58 -8.44
C CYS A 74 -9.33 -2.69 -9.87
N SER A 75 -10.53 -3.26 -10.06
CA SER A 75 -11.12 -3.52 -11.36
C SER A 75 -12.62 -3.28 -11.30
N LEU A 76 -13.25 -3.16 -12.45
CA LEU A 76 -14.71 -3.22 -12.53
C LEU A 76 -15.10 -4.64 -12.91
N VAL A 77 -16.06 -5.20 -12.16
CA VAL A 77 -16.62 -6.51 -12.47
C VAL A 77 -18.08 -6.35 -12.83
N ARG A 78 -18.53 -7.18 -13.76
CA ARG A 78 -19.93 -7.16 -14.17
C ARG A 78 -20.78 -7.81 -13.10
N ASP A 79 -21.78 -7.07 -12.62
CA ASP A 79 -22.75 -7.56 -11.64
C ASP A 79 -24.14 -7.29 -12.18
N GLY A 80 -24.74 -8.32 -12.83
CA GLY A 80 -26.00 -8.12 -13.53
C GLY A 80 -25.83 -7.17 -14.72
N ASP A 81 -26.57 -6.07 -14.69
CA ASP A 81 -26.50 -5.04 -15.74
C ASP A 81 -25.56 -3.89 -15.39
N GLN A 82 -24.88 -3.96 -14.25
CA GLN A 82 -24.06 -2.86 -13.77
C GLN A 82 -22.62 -3.33 -13.53
N ASP A 83 -21.69 -2.40 -13.73
CA ASP A 83 -20.31 -2.63 -13.35
C ASP A 83 -20.12 -2.21 -11.90
N ALA A 84 -19.51 -3.09 -11.10
CA ALA A 84 -19.24 -2.83 -9.69
C ALA A 84 -17.74 -2.81 -9.46
N PRO A 85 -17.22 -1.89 -8.64
CA PRO A 85 -15.80 -1.88 -8.31
C PRO A 85 -15.44 -3.05 -7.40
N ARG A 86 -14.27 -3.65 -7.66
CA ARG A 86 -13.70 -4.70 -6.83
C ARG A 86 -12.23 -4.42 -6.65
N CYS A 87 -11.78 -4.32 -5.40
CA CYS A 87 -10.38 -4.15 -5.09
C CYS A 87 -9.91 -5.37 -4.30
N ASN A 88 -8.95 -6.09 -4.86
CA ASN A 88 -8.37 -7.27 -4.23
C ASN A 88 -7.08 -6.88 -3.53
N LEU A 89 -6.96 -7.33 -2.28
CA LEU A 89 -5.74 -7.13 -1.51
C LEU A 89 -4.65 -8.03 -2.08
N SER A 90 -3.55 -7.42 -2.51
CA SER A 90 -2.41 -8.17 -3.00
C SER A 90 -1.40 -8.41 -1.89
N SER A 91 -1.00 -7.36 -1.19
CA SER A 91 0.00 -7.45 -0.13
C SER A 91 -0.21 -6.34 0.86
N TRP A 92 0.12 -6.57 2.13
CA TRP A 92 0.10 -5.51 3.13
C TRP A 92 1.18 -5.77 4.18
N TYR A 93 1.68 -4.68 4.75
CA TYR A 93 2.70 -4.75 5.78
C TYR A 93 2.70 -3.47 6.59
N VAL A 94 2.89 -3.61 7.90
CA VAL A 94 3.07 -2.47 8.80
C VAL A 94 4.34 -2.74 9.61
N ASP A 95 5.23 -1.75 9.65
CA ASP A 95 6.47 -1.85 10.40
C ASP A 95 6.16 -1.85 11.90
N ALA A 96 6.53 -2.93 12.58
CA ALA A 96 6.29 -3.07 14.01
C ALA A 96 7.08 -2.05 14.84
N HIS A 97 8.15 -1.50 14.29
CA HIS A 97 8.99 -0.52 14.98
C HIS A 97 8.48 0.92 14.83
N ALA A 98 7.35 1.10 14.14
CA ALA A 98 6.78 2.43 13.92
C ALA A 98 5.95 2.93 15.10
N GLY A 99 5.87 2.18 16.19
CA GLY A 99 5.08 2.58 17.35
C GLY A 99 3.60 2.28 17.22
N ILE A 100 3.20 1.44 16.26
CA ILE A 100 1.82 1.04 16.06
C ILE A 100 1.57 -0.24 16.85
N ALA A 101 1.29 -0.11 18.13
CA ALA A 101 1.10 -1.26 19.01
C ALA A 101 -0.13 -2.05 18.54
N GLY A 102 0.04 -3.36 18.41
CA GLY A 102 -1.05 -4.26 18.05
C GLY A 102 -1.35 -4.34 16.56
N ALA A 103 -0.80 -3.46 15.74
CA ALA A 103 -1.08 -3.49 14.30
C ALA A 103 -0.44 -4.69 13.61
N ALA A 104 0.63 -5.22 14.19
CA ALA A 104 1.35 -6.37 13.66
C ALA A 104 1.01 -7.67 14.40
N ALA A 105 0.09 -7.61 15.31
CA ALA A 105 -0.29 -8.79 16.08
C ALA A 105 -1.08 -9.79 15.26
#